data_5ac8bcf33ebe794bd63887cce1f4d1c8
#
_entry.id   5ac8bcf33ebe794bd63887cce1f4d1c8
#
_cell.length_a   1.000
_cell.length_b   1.000
_cell.length_c   1.000
_cell.angle_alpha   90.00
_cell.angle_beta   90.00
_cell.angle_gamma   90.00
#
_symmetry.space_group_name_H-M   'P 1'
#
loop_
_entity.id
_entity.type
_entity.pdbx_description
1 polymer ?
#
loop_
_entity_poly.entity_id
_entity_poly.type
_entity_poly.pdbx_seq_one_letter_code
_entity_poly.pdbx_strand_id
1 'polypeptide(L)'
;VEALEQFSAGLICLTGGPDGAIGRLVAEGQEPKAEALLGRLHGIFGDRLYIELQRQRAPEMTERFHVEQAYARGIPLVATNDAYFPEPKMHEARDAFLCIGEGAYVVQQAPRRQVTPRHHFASQGEMEMLFADLPEALENTLEVARRCAFKAYGRDPILPKFADNKIEELKRQAHAGLKDRLAVIPHATSVEEYEKRLDFELGIIEGMGFPGYFLIVADFI
;
A
#
# COMPACT_ATOMS: atom_id res chain seq x y z
N VAL A 1 11.06 -10.53 8.15
CA VAL A 1 10.68 -10.51 9.58
C VAL A 1 11.58 -9.56 10.39
N GLU A 2 12.90 -9.49 10.10
CA GLU A 2 13.85 -8.62 10.83
C GLU A 2 13.43 -7.13 10.83
N ALA A 3 12.99 -6.60 9.70
CA ALA A 3 12.45 -5.23 9.64
C ALA A 3 11.21 -5.04 10.51
N LEU A 4 10.38 -6.09 10.65
CA LEU A 4 9.20 -6.04 11.54
C LEU A 4 9.62 -6.01 13.02
N GLU A 5 10.67 -6.71 13.40
CA GLU A 5 11.21 -6.66 14.78
C GLU A 5 11.65 -5.23 15.14
N GLN A 6 12.25 -4.51 14.19
CA GLN A 6 12.73 -3.15 14.42
C GLN A 6 11.63 -2.09 14.36
N PHE A 7 10.60 -2.28 13.51
CA PHE A 7 9.62 -1.23 13.16
C PHE A 7 8.16 -1.60 13.49
N SER A 8 7.92 -2.57 14.38
CA SER A 8 6.57 -3.03 14.74
C SER A 8 5.81 -2.10 15.70
N ALA A 9 6.47 -1.10 16.28
CA ALA A 9 5.83 -0.20 17.24
C ALA A 9 4.63 0.53 16.61
N GLY A 10 3.47 0.48 17.29
CA GLY A 10 2.23 1.10 16.79
C GLY A 10 1.52 0.38 15.63
N LEU A 11 2.03 -0.77 15.17
CA LEU A 11 1.39 -1.56 14.12
C LEU A 11 0.58 -2.72 14.71
N ILE A 12 -0.56 -3.03 14.09
CA ILE A 12 -1.32 -4.27 14.27
C ILE A 12 -0.95 -5.20 13.09
N CYS A 13 -0.79 -6.48 13.35
CA CYS A 13 -0.48 -7.50 12.35
C CYS A 13 -1.66 -8.43 12.17
N LEU A 14 -2.14 -8.58 10.94
CA LEU A 14 -3.05 -9.63 10.51
C LEU A 14 -2.26 -10.64 9.69
N THR A 15 -2.55 -11.94 9.83
CA THR A 15 -1.73 -13.01 9.23
C THR A 15 -1.90 -13.16 7.71
N GLY A 16 -2.92 -12.56 7.10
CA GLY A 16 -3.14 -12.54 5.65
C GLY A 16 -3.94 -13.72 5.10
N GLY A 17 -4.69 -14.43 5.92
CA GLY A 17 -5.55 -15.55 5.50
C GLY A 17 -4.81 -16.63 4.72
N PRO A 18 -5.47 -17.33 3.76
CA PRO A 18 -4.88 -18.46 3.01
C PRO A 18 -3.73 -18.04 2.09
N ASP A 19 -3.77 -16.83 1.54
CA ASP A 19 -2.73 -16.30 0.65
C ASP A 19 -1.59 -15.60 1.41
N GLY A 20 -1.71 -15.47 2.72
CA GLY A 20 -0.68 -14.95 3.61
C GLY A 20 0.52 -15.90 3.75
N ALA A 21 1.60 -15.41 4.36
CA ALA A 21 2.83 -16.19 4.49
C ALA A 21 2.61 -17.50 5.27
N ILE A 22 1.77 -17.49 6.30
CA ILE A 22 1.43 -18.68 7.09
C ILE A 22 0.54 -19.62 6.28
N GLY A 23 -0.54 -19.11 5.67
CA GLY A 23 -1.47 -19.91 4.88
C GLY A 23 -0.78 -20.62 3.72
N ARG A 24 0.14 -19.96 3.01
CA ARG A 24 0.93 -20.58 1.93
C ARG A 24 1.82 -21.71 2.43
N LEU A 25 2.49 -21.56 3.55
CA LEU A 25 3.31 -22.61 4.15
C LEU A 25 2.46 -23.83 4.50
N VAL A 26 1.26 -23.65 5.04
CA VAL A 26 0.31 -24.73 5.34
C VAL A 26 -0.16 -25.40 4.05
N ALA A 27 -0.54 -24.63 3.03
CA ALA A 27 -0.96 -25.18 1.74
C ALA A 27 0.14 -26.02 1.04
N GLU A 28 1.42 -25.68 1.30
CA GLU A 28 2.58 -26.43 0.82
C GLU A 28 2.97 -27.61 1.74
N GLY A 29 2.20 -27.92 2.78
CA GLY A 29 2.51 -28.99 3.74
C GLY A 29 3.69 -28.68 4.68
N GLN A 30 4.04 -27.41 4.84
CA GLN A 30 5.17 -26.95 5.66
C GLN A 30 4.71 -26.42 7.03
N GLU A 31 3.78 -27.12 7.69
CA GLU A 31 3.20 -26.73 8.99
C GLU A 31 4.23 -26.36 10.06
N PRO A 32 5.34 -27.12 10.25
CA PRO A 32 6.34 -26.73 11.24
C PRO A 32 6.97 -25.35 11.00
N LYS A 33 7.11 -24.96 9.72
CA LYS A 33 7.61 -23.62 9.37
C LYS A 33 6.54 -22.54 9.59
N ALA A 34 5.26 -22.89 9.32
CA ALA A 34 4.13 -22.00 9.59
C ALA A 34 4.03 -21.70 11.09
N GLU A 35 4.14 -22.73 11.94
CA GLU A 35 4.17 -22.58 13.41
C GLU A 35 5.34 -21.74 13.90
N ALA A 36 6.53 -21.96 13.36
CA ALA A 36 7.71 -21.18 13.72
C ALA A 36 7.56 -19.70 13.34
N LEU A 37 7.02 -19.43 12.12
CA LEU A 37 6.75 -18.06 11.68
C LEU A 37 5.68 -17.39 12.54
N LEU A 38 4.59 -18.09 12.85
CA LEU A 38 3.53 -17.59 13.72
C LEU A 38 4.07 -17.27 15.11
N GLY A 39 4.92 -18.14 15.68
CA GLY A 39 5.59 -17.91 16.94
C GLY A 39 6.48 -16.66 16.95
N ARG A 40 7.23 -16.42 15.87
CA ARG A 40 8.02 -15.19 15.71
C ARG A 40 7.13 -13.94 15.64
N LEU A 41 6.06 -13.98 14.85
CA LEU A 41 5.11 -12.87 14.77
C LEU A 41 4.44 -12.60 16.12
N HIS A 42 4.06 -13.65 16.84
CA HIS A 42 3.49 -13.48 18.19
C HIS A 42 4.50 -12.86 19.15
N GLY A 43 5.77 -13.24 19.09
CA GLY A 43 6.83 -12.60 19.89
C GLY A 43 7.03 -11.12 19.59
N ILE A 44 6.87 -10.71 18.32
CA ILE A 44 7.03 -9.32 17.87
C ILE A 44 5.81 -8.45 18.24
N PHE A 45 4.60 -8.96 17.97
CA PHE A 45 3.38 -8.16 18.03
C PHE A 45 2.60 -8.34 19.34
N GLY A 46 2.75 -9.47 20.04
CA GLY A 46 2.02 -9.76 21.26
C GLY A 46 0.50 -9.66 21.06
N ASP A 47 -0.17 -8.82 21.86
CA ASP A 47 -1.61 -8.52 21.79
C ASP A 47 -2.06 -7.77 20.52
N ARG A 48 -1.13 -7.38 19.67
CA ARG A 48 -1.39 -6.72 18.37
C ARG A 48 -1.34 -7.68 17.17
N LEU A 49 -1.21 -8.98 17.43
CA LEU A 49 -1.32 -10.02 16.41
C LEU A 49 -2.74 -10.58 16.38
N TYR A 50 -3.30 -10.71 15.18
CA TYR A 50 -4.56 -11.39 14.92
C TYR A 50 -4.37 -12.44 13.85
N ILE A 51 -4.94 -13.63 14.04
CA ILE A 51 -5.01 -14.65 13.00
C ILE A 51 -6.22 -14.34 12.12
N GLU A 52 -5.94 -14.05 10.86
CA GLU A 52 -6.92 -13.60 9.88
C GLU A 52 -7.56 -14.77 9.15
N LEU A 53 -8.88 -14.78 9.08
CA LEU A 53 -9.69 -15.76 8.35
C LEU A 53 -10.38 -15.10 7.16
N GLN A 54 -10.30 -15.76 6.00
CA GLN A 54 -10.91 -15.33 4.73
C GLN A 54 -11.61 -16.50 4.07
N ARG A 55 -12.89 -16.34 3.69
CA ARG A 55 -13.74 -17.42 3.15
C ARG A 55 -14.23 -17.16 1.71
N GLN A 56 -13.50 -16.39 0.91
CA GLN A 56 -13.83 -16.12 -0.50
C GLN A 56 -13.50 -17.28 -1.43
N ARG A 57 -12.57 -18.13 -1.02
CA ARG A 57 -12.24 -19.41 -1.64
C ARG A 57 -12.57 -20.51 -0.62
N ALA A 58 -12.50 -21.75 -0.99
CA ALA A 58 -12.72 -22.87 -0.06
C ALA A 58 -11.35 -23.42 0.44
N PRO A 59 -10.83 -22.93 1.55
CA PRO A 59 -9.52 -23.36 2.05
C PRO A 59 -9.66 -24.14 3.36
N GLU A 60 -10.39 -25.24 3.35
CA GLU A 60 -10.69 -26.02 4.56
C GLU A 60 -9.44 -26.38 5.38
N MET A 61 -8.33 -26.69 4.71
CA MET A 61 -7.12 -27.15 5.40
C MET A 61 -6.35 -26.00 6.06
N THR A 62 -6.21 -24.85 5.38
CA THR A 62 -5.50 -23.71 5.94
C THR A 62 -6.28 -23.02 7.05
N GLU A 63 -7.61 -22.96 6.93
CA GLU A 63 -8.48 -22.38 7.97
C GLU A 63 -8.42 -23.21 9.24
N ARG A 64 -8.50 -24.53 9.12
CA ARG A 64 -8.39 -25.44 10.28
C ARG A 64 -7.10 -25.17 11.06
N PHE A 65 -5.97 -25.13 10.39
CA PHE A 65 -4.68 -24.81 11.02
C PHE A 65 -4.73 -23.45 11.76
N HIS A 66 -5.24 -22.41 11.10
CA HIS A 66 -5.34 -21.08 11.68
C HIS A 66 -6.19 -21.07 12.95
N VAL A 67 -7.34 -21.74 12.95
CA VAL A 67 -8.24 -21.82 14.11
C VAL A 67 -7.59 -22.61 15.24
N GLU A 68 -6.99 -23.77 14.96
CA GLU A 68 -6.29 -24.59 15.95
C GLU A 68 -5.14 -23.80 16.63
N GLN A 69 -4.32 -23.09 15.82
CA GLN A 69 -3.22 -22.30 16.35
C GLN A 69 -3.71 -21.06 17.14
N ALA A 70 -4.81 -20.45 16.74
CA ALA A 70 -5.42 -19.32 17.45
C ALA A 70 -5.80 -19.73 18.87
N TYR A 71 -6.57 -20.80 19.02
CA TYR A 71 -6.98 -21.28 20.35
C TYR A 71 -5.83 -21.85 21.16
N ALA A 72 -4.91 -22.60 20.56
CA ALA A 72 -3.77 -23.15 21.27
C ALA A 72 -2.83 -22.11 21.86
N ARG A 73 -2.73 -20.95 21.20
CA ARG A 73 -1.81 -19.86 21.59
C ARG A 73 -2.50 -18.66 22.22
N GLY A 74 -3.83 -18.65 22.29
CA GLY A 74 -4.60 -17.51 22.78
C GLY A 74 -4.47 -16.28 21.90
N ILE A 75 -4.26 -16.45 20.57
CA ILE A 75 -4.19 -15.36 19.60
C ILE A 75 -5.60 -15.12 19.03
N PRO A 76 -6.13 -13.87 19.09
CA PRO A 76 -7.47 -13.60 18.61
C PRO A 76 -7.62 -13.84 17.09
N LEU A 77 -8.77 -14.40 16.70
CA LEU A 77 -9.19 -14.51 15.30
C LEU A 77 -9.78 -13.19 14.82
N VAL A 78 -9.64 -12.89 13.54
CA VAL A 78 -10.36 -11.78 12.88
C VAL A 78 -10.85 -12.20 11.51
N ALA A 79 -12.14 -11.98 11.23
CA ALA A 79 -12.74 -12.24 9.93
C ALA A 79 -12.54 -11.06 8.99
N THR A 80 -12.04 -11.30 7.80
CA THR A 80 -11.90 -10.25 6.77
C THR A 80 -12.53 -10.67 5.45
N ASN A 81 -12.88 -9.65 4.67
CA ASN A 81 -13.38 -9.82 3.32
C ASN A 81 -12.35 -9.24 2.35
N ASP A 82 -11.62 -10.08 1.65
CA ASP A 82 -10.65 -9.70 0.63
C ASP A 82 -11.37 -9.16 -0.62
N ALA A 83 -11.92 -7.94 -0.49
CA ALA A 83 -12.80 -7.34 -1.47
C ALA A 83 -12.03 -6.61 -2.59
N TYR A 84 -12.34 -6.94 -3.85
CA TYR A 84 -11.75 -6.32 -5.04
C TYR A 84 -12.75 -5.51 -5.87
N PHE A 85 -14.04 -5.66 -5.65
CA PHE A 85 -15.11 -4.98 -6.38
C PHE A 85 -16.38 -4.87 -5.52
N PRO A 86 -17.24 -3.87 -5.79
CA PRO A 86 -18.45 -3.60 -4.97
C PRO A 86 -19.49 -4.70 -5.00
N GLU A 87 -19.76 -5.29 -6.17
CA GLU A 87 -20.89 -6.22 -6.40
C GLU A 87 -20.45 -7.47 -7.14
N PRO A 88 -21.03 -8.67 -6.85
CA PRO A 88 -20.67 -9.93 -7.49
C PRO A 88 -20.65 -9.90 -9.01
N LYS A 89 -21.57 -9.14 -9.65
CA LYS A 89 -21.66 -9.00 -11.11
C LYS A 89 -20.42 -8.32 -11.74
N MET A 90 -19.61 -7.63 -10.96
CA MET A 90 -18.38 -6.96 -11.44
C MET A 90 -17.17 -7.90 -11.52
N HIS A 91 -17.34 -9.16 -11.16
CA HIS A 91 -16.27 -10.16 -11.19
C HIS A 91 -15.62 -10.27 -12.57
N GLU A 92 -16.41 -10.39 -13.64
CA GLU A 92 -15.89 -10.52 -15.01
C GLU A 92 -15.08 -9.30 -15.46
N ALA A 93 -15.55 -8.10 -15.13
CA ALA A 93 -14.82 -6.86 -15.43
C ALA A 93 -13.49 -6.80 -14.67
N ARG A 94 -13.46 -7.25 -13.41
CA ARG A 94 -12.24 -7.33 -12.61
C ARG A 94 -11.27 -8.37 -13.17
N ASP A 95 -11.76 -9.52 -13.61
CA ASP A 95 -10.94 -10.56 -14.22
C ASP A 95 -10.28 -10.08 -15.52
N ALA A 96 -11.05 -9.40 -16.37
CA ALA A 96 -10.51 -8.77 -17.57
C ALA A 96 -9.44 -7.71 -17.24
N PHE A 97 -9.65 -6.92 -16.20
CA PHE A 97 -8.69 -5.90 -15.75
C PHE A 97 -7.36 -6.53 -15.26
N LEU A 98 -7.45 -7.65 -14.54
CA LEU A 98 -6.25 -8.41 -14.12
C LEU A 98 -5.49 -8.94 -15.34
N CYS A 99 -6.20 -9.49 -16.33
CA CYS A 99 -5.58 -9.96 -17.58
C CYS A 99 -4.85 -8.84 -18.32
N ILE A 100 -5.41 -7.64 -18.39
CA ILE A 100 -4.73 -6.48 -19.00
C ILE A 100 -3.42 -6.18 -18.27
N GLY A 101 -3.44 -6.16 -16.93
CA GLY A 101 -2.26 -5.88 -16.11
C GLY A 101 -1.15 -6.93 -16.22
N GLU A 102 -1.52 -8.20 -16.46
CA GLU A 102 -0.59 -9.33 -16.51
C GLU A 102 -0.22 -9.75 -17.94
N GLY A 103 -0.78 -9.11 -18.96
CA GLY A 103 -0.62 -9.52 -20.36
C GLY A 103 -1.21 -10.90 -20.65
N ALA A 104 -2.24 -11.31 -19.90
CA ALA A 104 -2.92 -12.60 -20.00
C ALA A 104 -4.26 -12.49 -20.75
N TYR A 105 -4.90 -13.62 -21.01
CA TYR A 105 -6.21 -13.69 -21.67
C TYR A 105 -7.26 -14.25 -20.71
N VAL A 106 -8.49 -13.71 -20.77
CA VAL A 106 -9.62 -14.16 -19.93
C VAL A 106 -9.92 -15.66 -20.07
N VAL A 107 -9.76 -16.21 -21.28
CA VAL A 107 -9.94 -17.65 -21.56
C VAL A 107 -8.84 -18.54 -20.99
N GLN A 108 -7.72 -17.98 -20.59
CA GLN A 108 -6.60 -18.71 -20.01
C GLN A 108 -6.94 -19.14 -18.59
N GLN A 109 -6.86 -20.43 -18.30
CA GLN A 109 -7.20 -20.99 -16.98
C GLN A 109 -6.06 -20.81 -15.98
N ALA A 110 -4.83 -21.20 -16.35
CA ALA A 110 -3.65 -21.11 -15.50
C ALA A 110 -2.36 -21.12 -16.35
N PRO A 111 -1.22 -20.62 -15.84
CA PRO A 111 -1.09 -19.90 -14.59
C PRO A 111 -1.46 -18.41 -14.79
N ARG A 112 -2.41 -17.90 -14.04
CA ARG A 112 -2.69 -16.47 -13.92
C ARG A 112 -3.41 -16.15 -12.62
N ARG A 113 -3.35 -14.93 -12.17
CA ARG A 113 -4.12 -14.48 -11.02
C ARG A 113 -5.62 -14.47 -11.36
N GLN A 114 -6.42 -15.03 -10.47
CA GLN A 114 -7.88 -15.09 -10.59
C GLN A 114 -8.53 -14.70 -9.27
N VAL A 115 -9.68 -14.05 -9.34
CA VAL A 115 -10.57 -13.78 -8.21
C VAL A 115 -11.86 -14.57 -8.40
N THR A 116 -12.64 -14.76 -7.35
CA THR A 116 -13.96 -15.40 -7.42
C THR A 116 -15.05 -14.34 -7.27
N PRO A 117 -16.32 -14.63 -7.65
CA PRO A 117 -17.42 -13.69 -7.39
C PRO A 117 -17.61 -13.32 -5.90
N ARG A 118 -17.09 -14.14 -4.98
CA ARG A 118 -17.11 -13.89 -3.54
C ARG A 118 -16.15 -12.82 -3.06
N HIS A 119 -15.25 -12.32 -3.92
CA HIS A 119 -14.39 -11.18 -3.62
C HIS A 119 -15.11 -9.83 -3.85
N HIS A 120 -16.43 -9.81 -3.78
CA HIS A 120 -17.18 -8.56 -3.71
C HIS A 120 -17.14 -7.99 -2.30
N PHE A 121 -17.48 -6.72 -2.15
CA PHE A 121 -17.61 -6.09 -0.84
C PHE A 121 -18.86 -6.61 -0.15
N ALA A 122 -18.69 -7.65 0.68
CA ALA A 122 -19.77 -8.31 1.37
C ALA A 122 -20.47 -7.38 2.38
N SER A 123 -21.80 -7.48 2.47
CA SER A 123 -22.58 -6.80 3.49
C SER A 123 -22.34 -7.40 4.87
N GLN A 124 -22.71 -6.67 5.92
CA GLN A 124 -22.65 -7.17 7.30
C GLN A 124 -23.40 -8.49 7.46
N GLY A 125 -24.61 -8.61 6.94
CA GLY A 125 -25.41 -9.83 7.04
C GLY A 125 -24.79 -11.03 6.31
N GLU A 126 -24.13 -10.80 5.16
CA GLU A 126 -23.38 -11.85 4.47
C GLU A 126 -22.18 -12.33 5.29
N MET A 127 -21.44 -11.40 5.92
CA MET A 127 -20.33 -11.76 6.81
C MET A 127 -20.79 -12.49 8.06
N GLU A 128 -21.90 -12.08 8.67
CA GLU A 128 -22.50 -12.75 9.83
C GLU A 128 -22.92 -14.20 9.49
N MET A 129 -23.53 -14.42 8.33
CA MET A 129 -23.84 -15.77 7.87
C MET A 129 -22.58 -16.59 7.56
N LEU A 130 -21.58 -15.99 6.95
CA LEU A 130 -20.35 -16.66 6.53
C LEU A 130 -19.51 -17.13 7.73
N PHE A 131 -19.52 -16.41 8.84
CA PHE A 131 -18.77 -16.70 10.07
C PHE A 131 -19.66 -17.01 11.26
N ALA A 132 -20.88 -17.52 11.02
CA ALA A 132 -21.82 -17.86 12.09
C ALA A 132 -21.28 -18.90 13.10
N ASP A 133 -20.32 -19.71 12.69
CA ASP A 133 -19.60 -20.69 13.51
C ASP A 133 -18.43 -20.10 14.33
N LEU A 134 -17.97 -18.90 14.02
CA LEU A 134 -16.85 -18.20 14.66
C LEU A 134 -17.21 -16.72 14.94
N PRO A 135 -18.24 -16.44 15.77
CA PRO A 135 -18.72 -15.07 15.98
C PRO A 135 -17.65 -14.15 16.57
N GLU A 136 -16.74 -14.67 17.39
CA GLU A 136 -15.64 -13.91 17.97
C GLU A 136 -14.70 -13.31 16.88
N ALA A 137 -14.56 -13.97 15.74
CA ALA A 137 -13.77 -13.44 14.63
C ALA A 137 -14.40 -12.17 14.02
N LEU A 138 -15.73 -12.08 14.04
CA LEU A 138 -16.46 -10.86 13.64
C LEU A 138 -16.40 -9.79 14.73
N GLU A 139 -16.58 -10.15 15.99
CA GLU A 139 -16.50 -9.20 17.11
C GLU A 139 -15.14 -8.51 17.14
N ASN A 140 -14.07 -9.25 16.87
CA ASN A 140 -12.71 -8.69 16.81
C ASN A 140 -12.49 -7.69 15.68
N THR A 141 -13.33 -7.66 14.64
CA THR A 141 -13.28 -6.60 13.63
C THR A 141 -13.55 -5.23 14.22
N LEU A 142 -14.49 -5.15 15.18
CA LEU A 142 -14.79 -3.91 15.89
C LEU A 142 -13.66 -3.52 16.83
N GLU A 143 -13.02 -4.49 17.46
CA GLU A 143 -11.85 -4.23 18.32
C GLU A 143 -10.68 -3.68 17.50
N VAL A 144 -10.36 -4.29 16.35
CA VAL A 144 -9.34 -3.76 15.44
C VAL A 144 -9.71 -2.35 14.96
N ALA A 145 -10.98 -2.12 14.58
CA ALA A 145 -11.43 -0.80 14.15
C ALA A 145 -11.26 0.27 15.25
N ARG A 146 -11.60 -0.07 16.50
CA ARG A 146 -11.40 0.85 17.65
C ARG A 146 -9.93 1.14 17.89
N ARG A 147 -9.07 0.12 17.85
CA ARG A 147 -7.62 0.27 18.02
C ARG A 147 -6.96 1.07 16.88
N CYS A 148 -7.55 1.06 15.70
CA CYS A 148 -7.11 1.80 14.53
C CYS A 148 -7.87 3.12 14.33
N ALA A 149 -8.69 3.56 15.31
CA ALA A 149 -9.47 4.79 15.21
C ALA A 149 -8.55 6.02 15.18
N PHE A 150 -8.23 6.47 13.97
CA PHE A 150 -7.42 7.65 13.70
C PHE A 150 -8.13 8.55 12.70
N LYS A 151 -8.22 9.83 13.01
CA LYS A 151 -8.73 10.83 12.09
C LYS A 151 -7.58 11.53 11.38
N ALA A 152 -7.51 11.35 10.07
CA ALA A 152 -6.58 12.10 9.25
C ALA A 152 -7.01 13.57 9.16
N TYR A 153 -6.17 14.46 9.65
CA TYR A 153 -6.33 15.90 9.48
C TYR A 153 -5.49 16.38 8.30
N GLY A 154 -6.04 17.31 7.52
CA GLY A 154 -5.27 17.99 6.48
C GLY A 154 -4.08 18.71 7.08
N ARG A 155 -2.95 18.66 6.41
CA ARG A 155 -1.73 19.41 6.71
C ARG A 155 -1.32 20.18 5.48
N ASP A 156 -0.63 21.29 5.70
CA ASP A 156 0.02 21.98 4.60
C ASP A 156 1.04 21.06 3.93
N PRO A 157 1.24 21.19 2.61
CA PRO A 157 2.23 20.41 1.89
C PRO A 157 3.63 20.59 2.51
N ILE A 158 4.28 19.46 2.84
CA ILE A 158 5.64 19.46 3.37
C ILE A 158 6.58 19.13 2.21
N LEU A 159 7.31 20.14 1.73
CA LEU A 159 8.37 19.93 0.76
C LEU A 159 9.71 19.77 1.49
N PRO A 160 10.58 18.85 1.05
CA PRO A 160 11.93 18.77 1.58
C PRO A 160 12.66 20.12 1.48
N LYS A 161 13.53 20.40 2.46
CA LYS A 161 14.35 21.60 2.43
C LYS A 161 15.54 21.36 1.50
N PHE A 162 15.48 21.88 0.29
CA PHE A 162 16.55 21.74 -0.71
C PHE A 162 17.76 22.64 -0.39
N ALA A 163 17.51 23.85 0.03
CA ALA A 163 18.54 24.85 0.39
C ALA A 163 18.03 25.77 1.48
N ASP A 164 18.94 26.45 2.18
CA ASP A 164 18.60 27.44 3.22
C ASP A 164 17.87 28.64 2.61
N ASN A 165 18.39 29.19 1.52
CA ASN A 165 17.71 30.19 0.70
C ASN A 165 17.33 29.61 -0.66
N LYS A 166 16.09 29.13 -0.76
CA LYS A 166 15.56 28.49 -1.96
C LYS A 166 15.49 29.41 -3.17
N ILE A 167 15.25 30.72 -2.94
CA ILE A 167 15.11 31.72 -4.00
C ILE A 167 16.47 32.00 -4.63
N GLU A 168 17.48 32.26 -3.82
CA GLU A 168 18.84 32.52 -4.31
C GLU A 168 19.42 31.29 -5.02
N GLU A 169 19.20 30.11 -4.47
CA GLU A 169 19.69 28.88 -5.09
C GLU A 169 19.01 28.60 -6.43
N LEU A 170 17.69 28.81 -6.54
CA LEU A 170 16.98 28.69 -7.81
C LEU A 170 17.52 29.68 -8.84
N LYS A 171 17.68 30.96 -8.48
CA LYS A 171 18.24 31.98 -9.38
C LYS A 171 19.65 31.61 -9.83
N ARG A 172 20.51 31.21 -8.90
CA ARG A 172 21.88 30.80 -9.20
C ARG A 172 21.94 29.64 -10.20
N GLN A 173 21.18 28.56 -9.97
CA GLN A 173 21.15 27.40 -10.86
C GLN A 173 20.57 27.74 -12.23
N ALA A 174 19.48 28.49 -12.28
CA ALA A 174 18.82 28.87 -13.52
C ALA A 174 19.70 29.77 -14.41
N HIS A 175 20.36 30.78 -13.86
CA HIS A 175 21.29 31.62 -14.61
C HIS A 175 22.52 30.83 -15.09
N ALA A 176 23.10 29.94 -14.25
CA ALA A 176 24.20 29.08 -14.67
C ALA A 176 23.76 28.17 -15.83
N GLY A 177 22.61 27.50 -15.73
CA GLY A 177 22.08 26.64 -16.76
C GLY A 177 21.72 27.38 -18.07
N LEU A 178 21.22 28.61 -17.99
CA LEU A 178 21.00 29.45 -19.18
C LEU A 178 22.31 29.77 -19.89
N LYS A 179 23.33 30.20 -19.15
CA LYS A 179 24.65 30.50 -19.69
C LYS A 179 25.27 29.29 -20.41
N ASP A 180 25.21 28.11 -19.80
CA ASP A 180 25.76 26.90 -20.37
C ASP A 180 25.02 26.47 -21.65
N ARG A 181 23.70 26.62 -21.68
CA ARG A 181 22.88 26.31 -22.86
C ARG A 181 23.15 27.26 -24.00
N LEU A 182 23.20 28.57 -23.74
CA LEU A 182 23.48 29.58 -24.78
C LEU A 182 24.88 29.45 -25.38
N ALA A 183 25.83 28.82 -24.67
CA ALA A 183 27.16 28.56 -25.20
C ALA A 183 27.20 27.45 -26.28
N VAL A 184 26.21 26.53 -26.26
CA VAL A 184 26.23 25.32 -27.12
C VAL A 184 25.02 25.21 -28.06
N ILE A 185 23.91 25.89 -27.78
CA ILE A 185 22.68 25.80 -28.57
C ILE A 185 22.51 27.09 -29.39
N PRO A 186 22.27 27.00 -30.71
CA PRO A 186 21.90 28.17 -31.51
C PRO A 186 20.66 28.86 -30.94
N HIS A 187 20.71 30.17 -30.75
CA HIS A 187 19.65 30.96 -30.20
C HIS A 187 19.12 32.01 -31.18
N ALA A 188 17.82 32.29 -31.12
CA ALA A 188 17.12 33.11 -32.12
C ALA A 188 17.17 34.61 -31.82
N THR A 189 17.56 35.01 -30.62
CA THR A 189 17.56 36.41 -30.18
C THR A 189 18.81 36.72 -29.35
N SER A 190 18.93 37.93 -28.81
CA SER A 190 20.11 38.34 -28.01
C SER A 190 20.14 37.66 -26.65
N VAL A 191 21.33 37.53 -26.08
CA VAL A 191 21.54 36.99 -24.73
C VAL A 191 20.75 37.80 -23.70
N GLU A 192 20.74 39.10 -23.84
CA GLU A 192 20.03 40.04 -22.92
C GLU A 192 18.51 39.79 -22.93
N GLU A 193 17.93 39.39 -24.07
CA GLU A 193 16.50 39.08 -24.13
C GLU A 193 16.21 37.76 -23.41
N TYR A 194 17.07 36.76 -23.52
CA TYR A 194 16.95 35.51 -22.76
C TYR A 194 17.09 35.73 -21.25
N GLU A 195 18.06 36.53 -20.83
CA GLU A 195 18.24 36.92 -19.41
C GLU A 195 17.02 37.63 -18.84
N LYS A 196 16.49 38.63 -19.55
CA LYS A 196 15.26 39.33 -19.14
C LYS A 196 14.08 38.39 -19.03
N ARG A 197 13.95 37.45 -19.96
CA ARG A 197 12.88 36.47 -19.91
C ARG A 197 13.04 35.52 -18.74
N LEU A 198 14.25 35.05 -18.44
CA LEU A 198 14.54 34.21 -17.29
C LEU A 198 14.19 34.94 -15.98
N ASP A 199 14.62 36.18 -15.82
CA ASP A 199 14.32 36.98 -14.64
C ASP A 199 12.83 37.20 -14.41
N PHE A 200 12.07 37.38 -15.50
CA PHE A 200 10.61 37.46 -15.46
C PHE A 200 9.98 36.14 -14.96
N GLU A 201 10.40 35.01 -15.50
CA GLU A 201 9.89 33.67 -15.09
C GLU A 201 10.26 33.37 -13.63
N LEU A 202 11.48 33.65 -13.22
CA LEU A 202 11.93 33.47 -11.84
C LEU A 202 11.12 34.35 -10.86
N GLY A 203 10.78 35.57 -11.27
CA GLY A 203 9.93 36.49 -10.48
C GLY A 203 8.51 35.92 -10.29
N ILE A 204 7.93 35.27 -11.29
CA ILE A 204 6.63 34.58 -11.18
C ILE A 204 6.73 33.41 -10.20
N ILE A 205 7.74 32.54 -10.34
CA ILE A 205 7.95 31.38 -9.47
C ILE A 205 8.14 31.83 -8.01
N GLU A 206 8.90 32.90 -7.79
CA GLU A 206 9.11 33.51 -6.47
C GLU A 206 7.80 34.04 -5.90
N GLY A 207 7.05 34.81 -6.70
CA GLY A 207 5.77 35.43 -6.28
C GLY A 207 4.68 34.37 -5.96
N MET A 208 4.72 33.21 -6.60
CA MET A 208 3.83 32.07 -6.32
C MET A 208 4.27 31.20 -5.14
N GLY A 209 5.47 31.42 -4.59
CA GLY A 209 5.99 30.66 -3.44
C GLY A 209 6.50 29.26 -3.75
N PHE A 210 6.81 28.94 -5.02
CA PHE A 210 7.23 27.60 -5.46
C PHE A 210 8.73 27.38 -5.74
N PRO A 211 9.69 28.23 -5.31
CA PRO A 211 11.09 28.03 -5.66
C PRO A 211 11.64 26.67 -5.19
N GLY A 212 11.23 26.20 -4.01
CA GLY A 212 11.64 24.87 -3.51
C GLY A 212 11.11 23.71 -4.34
N TYR A 213 9.90 23.81 -4.88
CA TYR A 213 9.35 22.81 -5.77
C TYR A 213 10.16 22.68 -7.07
N PHE A 214 10.47 23.82 -7.70
CA PHE A 214 11.27 23.83 -8.92
C PHE A 214 12.68 23.28 -8.72
N LEU A 215 13.33 23.57 -7.58
CA LEU A 215 14.63 23.00 -7.23
C LEU A 215 14.57 21.48 -7.09
N ILE A 216 13.57 20.96 -6.40
CA ILE A 216 13.38 19.50 -6.23
C ILE A 216 13.15 18.82 -7.58
N VAL A 217 12.29 19.40 -8.44
CA VAL A 217 12.02 18.84 -9.76
C VAL A 217 13.26 18.86 -10.64
N ALA A 218 14.04 19.95 -10.62
CA ALA A 218 15.27 20.05 -11.39
C ALA A 218 16.35 19.05 -10.94
N ASP A 219 16.40 18.72 -9.66
CA ASP A 219 17.32 17.71 -9.10
C ASP A 219 16.90 16.27 -9.47
N PHE A 220 15.58 16.08 -9.64
CA PHE A 220 15.01 14.78 -9.98
C PHE A 220 15.14 14.41 -11.47
N ILE A 221 15.21 15.39 -12.38
CA ILE A 221 15.34 15.22 -13.84
C ILE A 221 16.80 15.00 -14.24
#